data_3de66826283653b45ceabebc29ab07c5
#
_entry.id   3de66826283653b45ceabebc29ab07c5
#
_cell.length_a   1.000
_cell.length_b   1.000
_cell.length_c   1.000
_cell.angle_alpha   90.00
_cell.angle_beta   90.00
_cell.angle_gamma   90.00
#
_symmetry.space_group_name_H-M   'P 1'
#
loop_
_entity.id
_entity.type
_entity.pdbx_description
1 polymer ?
#
loop_
_entity_poly.entity_id
_entity_poly.type
_entity_poly.pdbx_seq_one_letter_code
_entity_poly.pdbx_strand_id
1 'polypeptide(L)'
;PSPVTGGGPGVPIMEAREGVLHLTDFRLHHGGCLPRVDLRWRLEGDPSLPTLATLGGISANRCAFDPVQPGAGWWSEVVGPGKALDSRAYCLLGLDYLGTGSAGGEDSRLPPISSHDQARLLNLLCDALEIPRLAAIAGASYGGMVALAFAQSFAQRVDHILVISAAHRASPLSTAWRSVEREAVRLGLAHGDGPAGLRLARALAMATYRTREEFDQRFGGEPEVGADRAWFPVERYLLSRGDAYIAKVSPGAFMTLSESIDLHSVRPEAIHVPATLVAIRQDQLVPVEDMRELAARLPGPARLVEIDSHYGHDAFLKEGALLAPIVAEALGDDAA
;
A
#
# COMPACT_ATOMS: atom_id res chain seq x y z
N PRO A 1 17.66 52.51 4.80
CA PRO A 1 16.93 51.28 4.61
C PRO A 1 17.90 50.18 4.28
N SER A 2 18.17 49.33 5.26
CA SER A 2 19.07 48.18 5.10
C SER A 2 18.24 46.98 4.64
N PRO A 3 18.77 46.11 3.78
CA PRO A 3 18.06 44.89 3.38
C PRO A 3 18.15 43.83 4.49
N VAL A 4 17.03 43.29 4.85
CA VAL A 4 16.92 42.11 5.73
C VAL A 4 17.38 40.89 4.96
N THR A 5 18.59 40.44 5.23
CA THR A 5 19.09 39.10 4.82
C THR A 5 18.74 38.10 5.91
N GLY A 6 17.75 37.31 5.71
CA GLY A 6 17.33 36.24 6.61
C GLY A 6 16.96 34.98 5.83
N GLY A 7 17.88 34.44 5.03
CA GLY A 7 17.80 33.07 4.50
C GLY A 7 18.64 32.17 5.40
N GLY A 8 18.01 31.41 6.29
CA GLY A 8 18.68 30.29 6.94
C GLY A 8 19.21 29.29 5.90
N PRO A 9 20.28 28.52 6.19
CA PRO A 9 20.82 27.56 5.25
C PRO A 9 19.74 26.53 4.96
N GLY A 10 19.23 26.56 3.71
CA GLY A 10 18.34 25.50 3.23
C GLY A 10 19.06 24.18 3.35
N VAL A 11 18.49 23.25 4.09
CA VAL A 11 18.95 21.85 4.11
C VAL A 11 18.98 21.39 2.65
N PRO A 12 20.12 20.91 2.13
CA PRO A 12 20.17 20.44 0.75
C PRO A 12 19.14 19.34 0.56
N ILE A 13 18.24 19.52 -0.38
CA ILE A 13 17.31 18.46 -0.81
C ILE A 13 18.20 17.41 -1.46
N MET A 14 18.43 16.29 -0.76
CA MET A 14 19.14 15.15 -1.34
C MET A 14 18.30 14.62 -2.48
N GLU A 15 18.92 14.48 -3.66
CA GLU A 15 18.23 13.88 -4.82
C GLU A 15 17.90 12.42 -4.52
N ALA A 16 16.65 12.04 -4.84
CA ALA A 16 16.24 10.65 -4.73
C ALA A 16 17.06 9.77 -5.68
N ARG A 17 17.52 8.64 -5.18
CA ARG A 17 18.16 7.60 -6.00
C ARG A 17 17.10 6.60 -6.46
N GLU A 18 17.05 6.35 -7.74
CA GLU A 18 16.17 5.34 -8.33
C GLU A 18 16.99 4.29 -9.09
N GLY A 19 16.44 3.08 -9.17
CA GLY A 19 17.07 2.02 -9.93
C GLY A 19 16.15 0.85 -10.22
N VAL A 20 16.72 -0.15 -10.84
CA VAL A 20 16.08 -1.43 -11.13
C VAL A 20 16.98 -2.55 -10.64
N LEU A 21 16.45 -3.41 -9.77
CA LEU A 21 17.10 -4.66 -9.42
C LEU A 21 16.65 -5.74 -10.40
N HIS A 22 17.60 -6.29 -11.13
CA HIS A 22 17.39 -7.38 -12.07
C HIS A 22 17.63 -8.72 -11.40
N LEU A 23 16.63 -9.58 -11.37
CA LEU A 23 16.70 -10.92 -10.82
C LEU A 23 16.36 -11.94 -11.91
N THR A 24 17.04 -13.09 -11.88
CA THR A 24 16.76 -14.25 -12.72
C THR A 24 16.30 -15.41 -11.86
N ASP A 25 15.50 -16.29 -12.43
CA ASP A 25 15.04 -17.53 -11.78
C ASP A 25 14.41 -17.33 -10.40
N PHE A 26 13.56 -16.29 -10.30
CA PHE A 26 12.88 -15.96 -9.04
C PHE A 26 11.80 -17.00 -8.73
N ARG A 27 12.03 -17.83 -7.72
CA ARG A 27 11.09 -18.86 -7.27
C ARG A 27 9.96 -18.24 -6.47
N LEU A 28 8.72 -18.59 -6.80
CA LEU A 28 7.52 -18.09 -6.13
C LEU A 28 7.15 -18.94 -4.91
N HIS A 29 6.50 -18.28 -3.93
CA HIS A 29 6.08 -18.89 -2.66
C HIS A 29 5.14 -20.09 -2.86
N HIS A 30 4.18 -19.95 -3.76
CA HIS A 30 3.22 -21.02 -4.09
C HIS A 30 3.71 -21.99 -5.18
N GLY A 31 4.99 -21.94 -5.51
CA GLY A 31 5.60 -22.75 -6.57
C GLY A 31 5.64 -22.01 -7.91
N GLY A 32 6.45 -22.54 -8.79
CA GLY A 32 6.77 -21.88 -10.07
C GLY A 32 8.01 -21.00 -9.96
N CYS A 33 8.41 -20.45 -11.09
CA CYS A 33 9.60 -19.62 -11.22
C CYS A 33 9.37 -18.55 -12.29
N LEU A 34 9.76 -17.32 -12.00
CA LEU A 34 9.80 -16.26 -12.97
C LEU A 34 11.22 -16.17 -13.54
N PRO A 35 11.41 -16.32 -14.85
CA PRO A 35 12.74 -16.30 -15.46
C PRO A 35 13.44 -14.95 -15.29
N ARG A 36 12.65 -13.88 -15.17
CA ARG A 36 13.16 -12.53 -14.96
C ARG A 36 12.19 -11.70 -14.10
N VAL A 37 12.74 -10.93 -13.17
CA VAL A 37 12.03 -9.89 -12.41
C VAL A 37 12.85 -8.60 -12.47
N ASP A 38 12.22 -7.52 -12.89
CA ASP A 38 12.80 -6.17 -12.88
C ASP A 38 12.09 -5.36 -11.78
N LEU A 39 12.70 -5.29 -10.61
CA LEU A 39 12.15 -4.59 -9.44
C LEU A 39 12.61 -3.14 -9.43
N ARG A 40 11.70 -2.21 -9.69
CA ARG A 40 11.99 -0.77 -9.59
C ARG A 40 11.90 -0.32 -8.15
N TRP A 41 12.85 0.50 -7.75
CA TRP A 41 12.96 1.02 -6.40
C TRP A 41 13.32 2.50 -6.39
N ARG A 42 13.06 3.16 -5.27
CA ARG A 42 13.44 4.54 -4.97
C ARG A 42 13.93 4.62 -3.53
N LEU A 43 15.06 5.27 -3.35
CA LEU A 43 15.66 5.57 -2.06
C LEU A 43 15.76 7.08 -1.93
N GLU A 44 15.18 7.64 -0.87
CA GLU A 44 15.03 9.07 -0.65
C GLU A 44 15.59 9.47 0.71
N GLY A 45 16.39 10.54 0.74
CA GLY A 45 17.08 10.98 1.93
C GLY A 45 18.54 10.53 1.98
N ASP A 46 19.21 10.76 3.12
CA ASP A 46 20.60 10.43 3.35
C ASP A 46 20.77 8.90 3.61
N PRO A 47 21.55 8.17 2.79
CA PRO A 47 21.76 6.73 2.98
C PRO A 47 22.50 6.38 4.29
N SER A 48 23.13 7.34 4.95
CA SER A 48 23.76 7.13 6.27
C SER A 48 22.76 7.08 7.42
N LEU A 49 21.54 7.53 7.21
CA LEU A 49 20.45 7.48 8.18
C LEU A 49 19.81 6.09 8.23
N PRO A 50 19.14 5.73 9.35
CA PRO A 50 18.38 4.50 9.43
C PRO A 50 17.37 4.40 8.28
N THR A 51 17.37 3.26 7.58
CA THR A 51 16.47 3.05 6.44
C THR A 51 15.11 2.53 6.89
N LEU A 52 14.07 3.16 6.37
CA LEU A 52 12.68 2.81 6.59
C LEU A 52 11.99 2.48 5.27
N ALA A 53 11.38 1.29 5.17
CA ALA A 53 10.62 0.92 3.98
C ALA A 53 9.16 1.43 4.10
N THR A 54 8.67 2.11 3.04
CA THR A 54 7.29 2.60 2.95
C THR A 54 6.51 1.83 1.90
N LEU A 55 5.46 1.12 2.32
CA LEU A 55 4.70 0.21 1.48
C LEU A 55 3.20 0.54 1.54
N GLY A 56 2.61 0.90 0.42
CA GLY A 56 1.19 1.26 0.36
C GLY A 56 0.27 0.13 -0.10
N GLY A 57 -0.99 0.46 -0.41
CA GLY A 57 -1.93 -0.48 -1.03
C GLY A 57 -1.48 -0.92 -2.43
N ILE A 58 -2.21 -1.83 -3.05
CA ILE A 58 -1.86 -2.41 -4.37
C ILE A 58 -1.72 -1.38 -5.51
N SER A 59 -2.24 -0.19 -5.34
CA SER A 59 -2.13 0.91 -6.33
C SER A 59 -0.97 1.86 -6.02
N ALA A 60 -0.26 1.66 -4.91
CA ALA A 60 0.91 2.44 -4.57
C ALA A 60 2.11 2.01 -5.42
N ASN A 61 3.04 2.94 -5.58
CA ASN A 61 4.30 2.73 -6.24
C ASN A 61 5.46 3.06 -5.29
N ARG A 62 6.69 3.00 -5.79
CA ARG A 62 7.90 3.31 -5.04
C ARG A 62 8.00 4.75 -4.51
N CYS A 63 7.13 5.68 -4.97
CA CYS A 63 7.15 7.08 -4.57
C CYS A 63 6.11 7.35 -3.47
N ALA A 64 6.51 7.21 -2.21
CA ALA A 64 5.64 7.56 -1.09
C ALA A 64 5.55 9.08 -0.91
N PHE A 65 6.62 9.80 -1.22
CA PHE A 65 6.77 11.24 -1.14
C PHE A 65 7.62 11.72 -2.32
N ASP A 66 7.34 12.91 -2.84
CA ASP A 66 8.13 13.56 -3.88
C ASP A 66 8.58 14.94 -3.39
N PRO A 67 9.90 15.17 -3.18
CA PRO A 67 10.42 16.45 -2.69
C PRO A 67 10.30 17.58 -3.71
N VAL A 68 10.24 17.25 -5.01
CA VAL A 68 10.17 18.22 -6.11
C VAL A 68 8.72 18.61 -6.41
N GLN A 69 7.79 17.67 -6.27
CA GLN A 69 6.37 17.87 -6.49
C GLN A 69 5.59 17.51 -5.21
N PRO A 70 5.49 18.44 -4.25
CA PRO A 70 4.74 18.20 -3.02
C PRO A 70 3.32 17.71 -3.31
N GLY A 71 2.93 16.59 -2.72
CA GLY A 71 1.65 15.93 -2.94
C GLY A 71 1.61 14.92 -4.08
N ALA A 72 2.69 14.74 -4.85
CA ALA A 72 2.75 13.72 -5.90
C ALA A 72 2.96 12.30 -5.37
N GLY A 73 3.57 12.11 -4.20
CA GLY A 73 3.70 10.82 -3.54
C GLY A 73 2.37 10.30 -2.99
N TRP A 74 2.21 8.97 -2.96
CA TRP A 74 0.96 8.37 -2.51
C TRP A 74 0.68 8.57 -1.00
N TRP A 75 1.68 8.95 -0.19
CA TRP A 75 1.56 9.14 1.26
C TRP A 75 2.09 10.49 1.77
N SER A 76 2.07 11.51 0.96
CA SER A 76 2.61 12.86 1.26
C SER A 76 2.01 13.52 2.51
N GLU A 77 0.86 13.05 2.99
CA GLU A 77 0.26 13.53 4.26
C GLU A 77 1.05 13.09 5.49
N VAL A 78 1.74 11.95 5.42
CA VAL A 78 2.45 11.31 6.54
C VAL A 78 3.97 11.33 6.34
N VAL A 79 4.42 11.30 5.08
CA VAL A 79 5.82 11.14 4.69
C VAL A 79 6.37 12.44 4.10
N GLY A 80 7.57 12.83 4.50
CA GLY A 80 8.28 14.00 3.97
C GLY A 80 8.99 14.83 5.04
N PRO A 81 9.66 15.92 4.68
CA PRO A 81 10.37 16.77 5.63
C PRO A 81 9.44 17.34 6.70
N GLY A 82 9.71 17.06 7.97
CA GLY A 82 8.89 17.52 9.11
C GLY A 82 7.54 16.82 9.26
N LYS A 83 7.31 15.75 8.51
CA LYS A 83 6.15 14.86 8.68
C LYS A 83 6.46 13.78 9.72
N ALA A 84 5.48 12.92 10.03
CA ALA A 84 5.66 11.83 10.99
C ALA A 84 6.75 10.84 10.56
N LEU A 85 6.81 10.53 9.26
CA LEU A 85 7.95 9.86 8.62
C LEU A 85 8.85 10.93 8.02
N ASP A 86 9.74 11.47 8.85
CA ASP A 86 10.59 12.58 8.47
C ASP A 86 11.77 12.12 7.62
N SER A 87 11.80 12.50 6.34
CA SER A 87 12.89 12.20 5.42
C SER A 87 14.24 12.85 5.80
N ARG A 88 14.26 13.70 6.84
CA ARG A 88 15.50 14.22 7.41
C ARG A 88 16.07 13.34 8.52
N ALA A 89 15.25 12.46 9.09
CA ALA A 89 15.63 11.51 10.14
C ALA A 89 15.82 10.08 9.60
N TYR A 90 15.21 9.77 8.48
CA TYR A 90 15.22 8.44 7.86
C TYR A 90 15.55 8.50 6.37
N CYS A 91 16.26 7.47 5.90
CA CYS A 91 16.36 7.17 4.49
C CYS A 91 15.15 6.32 4.10
N LEU A 92 14.32 6.80 3.17
CA LEU A 92 13.04 6.17 2.83
C LEU A 92 13.20 5.26 1.61
N LEU A 93 12.87 3.98 1.76
CA LEU A 93 12.91 2.98 0.70
C LEU A 93 11.50 2.66 0.22
N GLY A 94 11.24 2.88 -1.06
CA GLY A 94 10.02 2.46 -1.76
C GLY A 94 10.34 1.50 -2.90
N LEU A 95 9.38 0.64 -3.25
CA LEU A 95 9.49 -0.27 -4.38
C LEU A 95 8.15 -0.38 -5.12
N ASP A 96 8.22 -0.73 -6.40
CA ASP A 96 7.03 -1.14 -7.15
C ASP A 96 6.77 -2.63 -6.90
N TYR A 97 5.53 -2.99 -6.61
CA TYR A 97 5.20 -4.39 -6.37
C TYR A 97 5.40 -5.26 -7.62
N LEU A 98 5.87 -6.49 -7.41
CA LEU A 98 5.80 -7.52 -8.45
C LEU A 98 4.34 -7.64 -8.92
N GLY A 99 4.14 -7.57 -10.21
CA GLY A 99 2.80 -7.59 -10.81
C GLY A 99 2.28 -6.22 -11.22
N THR A 100 2.89 -5.08 -10.81
CA THR A 100 2.47 -3.74 -11.27
C THR A 100 3.07 -3.33 -12.60
N GLY A 101 4.22 -3.86 -12.95
CA GLY A 101 4.95 -3.52 -14.16
C GLY A 101 4.82 -4.60 -15.22
N SER A 102 4.73 -4.19 -16.45
CA SER A 102 4.62 -5.03 -17.64
C SER A 102 5.88 -5.87 -17.89
N ALA A 103 5.93 -7.04 -17.29
CA ALA A 103 6.69 -8.13 -17.87
C ALA A 103 5.77 -8.87 -18.87
N GLY A 104 5.56 -8.24 -20.06
CA GLY A 104 4.69 -8.81 -21.11
C GLY A 104 3.36 -8.05 -21.23
N GLY A 105 2.89 -7.80 -22.44
CA GLY A 105 1.76 -6.96 -22.86
C GLY A 105 0.51 -6.87 -21.96
N GLU A 106 -0.47 -6.12 -22.39
CA GLU A 106 -1.67 -5.74 -21.60
C GLU A 106 -2.40 -6.90 -20.90
N ASP A 107 -2.24 -8.13 -21.39
CA ASP A 107 -2.91 -9.35 -20.91
C ASP A 107 -2.01 -10.30 -20.09
N SER A 108 -0.74 -9.95 -19.83
CA SER A 108 0.17 -10.86 -19.16
C SER A 108 -0.09 -10.91 -17.65
N ARG A 109 -0.82 -11.90 -17.25
CA ARG A 109 -0.98 -12.29 -15.85
C ARG A 109 0.23 -13.12 -15.40
N LEU A 110 0.79 -12.79 -14.25
CA LEU A 110 1.79 -13.63 -13.60
C LEU A 110 1.15 -14.90 -13.02
N PRO A 111 1.92 -15.98 -12.81
CA PRO A 111 1.52 -17.05 -11.91
C PRO A 111 1.09 -16.50 -10.55
N PRO A 112 0.35 -17.26 -9.72
CA PRO A 112 -0.04 -16.84 -8.40
C PRO A 112 1.16 -16.39 -7.55
N ILE A 113 1.16 -15.12 -7.14
CA ILE A 113 2.14 -14.52 -6.23
C ILE A 113 1.46 -14.20 -4.90
N SER A 114 2.23 -13.95 -3.85
CA SER A 114 1.73 -13.60 -2.53
C SER A 114 2.53 -12.46 -1.90
N SER A 115 2.08 -11.99 -0.75
CA SER A 115 2.83 -11.05 0.09
C SER A 115 4.21 -11.58 0.50
N HIS A 116 4.40 -12.90 0.57
CA HIS A 116 5.71 -13.51 0.85
C HIS A 116 6.70 -13.31 -0.30
N ASP A 117 6.23 -13.30 -1.56
CA ASP A 117 7.07 -13.00 -2.71
C ASP A 117 7.53 -11.54 -2.68
N GLN A 118 6.62 -10.61 -2.34
CA GLN A 118 6.95 -9.20 -2.17
C GLN A 118 7.95 -8.98 -1.02
N ALA A 119 7.73 -9.65 0.11
CA ALA A 119 8.64 -9.59 1.26
C ALA A 119 10.05 -10.10 0.90
N ARG A 120 10.12 -11.19 0.13
CA ARG A 120 11.40 -11.72 -0.37
C ARG A 120 12.08 -10.76 -1.34
N LEU A 121 11.32 -10.09 -2.21
CA LEU A 121 11.85 -9.06 -3.11
C LEU A 121 12.41 -7.87 -2.34
N LEU A 122 11.71 -7.41 -1.30
CA LEU A 122 12.21 -6.36 -0.42
C LEU A 122 13.51 -6.80 0.27
N ASN A 123 13.60 -8.04 0.75
CA ASN A 123 14.84 -8.54 1.37
C ASN A 123 16.01 -8.57 0.37
N LEU A 124 15.78 -9.07 -0.86
CA LEU A 124 16.81 -9.09 -1.91
C LEU A 124 17.20 -7.67 -2.34
N LEU A 125 16.27 -6.72 -2.34
CA LEU A 125 16.57 -5.32 -2.59
C LEU A 125 17.45 -4.73 -1.48
N CYS A 126 17.16 -5.03 -0.22
CA CYS A 126 18.01 -4.63 0.91
C CYS A 126 19.43 -5.18 0.75
N ASP A 127 19.60 -6.45 0.31
CA ASP A 127 20.91 -7.02 0.06
C ASP A 127 21.64 -6.28 -1.07
N ALA A 128 20.96 -5.99 -2.17
CA ALA A 128 21.54 -5.28 -3.32
C ALA A 128 21.90 -3.82 -3.02
N LEU A 129 21.22 -3.19 -2.06
CA LEU A 129 21.48 -1.82 -1.61
C LEU A 129 22.41 -1.76 -0.38
N GLU A 130 22.94 -2.90 0.07
CA GLU A 130 23.79 -3.02 1.26
C GLU A 130 23.12 -2.48 2.54
N ILE A 131 21.79 -2.66 2.65
CA ILE A 131 21.00 -2.32 3.83
C ILE A 131 20.92 -3.56 4.71
N PRO A 132 21.70 -3.65 5.79
CA PRO A 132 21.77 -4.87 6.61
C PRO A 132 20.48 -5.09 7.39
N ARG A 133 19.80 -4.00 7.77
CA ARG A 133 18.60 -4.02 8.59
C ARG A 133 17.77 -2.74 8.35
N LEU A 134 16.47 -2.90 8.26
CA LEU A 134 15.52 -1.79 8.21
C LEU A 134 15.18 -1.35 9.64
N ALA A 135 15.22 -0.05 9.91
CA ALA A 135 14.74 0.50 11.18
C ALA A 135 13.24 0.21 11.35
N ALA A 136 12.47 0.34 10.27
CA ALA A 136 11.09 -0.11 10.27
C ALA A 136 10.56 -0.41 8.86
N ILE A 137 9.43 -1.12 8.81
CA ILE A 137 8.57 -1.20 7.63
C ILE A 137 7.23 -0.57 8.00
N ALA A 138 6.91 0.57 7.40
CA ALA A 138 5.61 1.21 7.50
C ALA A 138 4.74 0.77 6.33
N GLY A 139 3.79 -0.12 6.60
CA GLY A 139 2.93 -0.73 5.59
C GLY A 139 1.46 -0.46 5.81
N ALA A 140 0.75 -0.03 4.75
CA ALA A 140 -0.70 0.16 4.78
C ALA A 140 -1.39 -0.78 3.80
N SER A 141 -2.52 -1.39 4.21
CA SER A 141 -3.28 -2.33 3.38
C SER A 141 -2.37 -3.47 2.87
N TYR A 142 -2.23 -3.66 1.57
CA TYR A 142 -1.33 -4.67 1.00
C TYR A 142 0.13 -4.53 1.50
N GLY A 143 0.60 -3.29 1.67
CA GLY A 143 1.92 -3.03 2.25
C GLY A 143 2.05 -3.52 3.70
N GLY A 144 0.99 -3.46 4.49
CA GLY A 144 0.93 -4.05 5.82
C GLY A 144 1.00 -5.58 5.79
N MET A 145 0.35 -6.21 4.81
CA MET A 145 0.47 -7.65 4.57
C MET A 145 1.91 -8.06 4.21
N VAL A 146 2.58 -7.23 3.41
CA VAL A 146 4.00 -7.45 3.06
C VAL A 146 4.90 -7.27 4.29
N ALA A 147 4.64 -6.26 5.13
CA ALA A 147 5.38 -6.04 6.38
C ALA A 147 5.26 -7.24 7.34
N LEU A 148 4.05 -7.80 7.50
CA LEU A 148 3.81 -9.01 8.28
C LEU A 148 4.54 -10.23 7.71
N ALA A 149 4.49 -10.44 6.40
CA ALA A 149 5.19 -11.53 5.72
C ALA A 149 6.72 -11.38 5.82
N PHE A 150 7.24 -10.14 5.78
CA PHE A 150 8.65 -9.85 5.98
C PHE A 150 9.08 -10.15 7.41
N ALA A 151 8.34 -9.66 8.40
CA ALA A 151 8.63 -9.91 9.81
C ALA A 151 8.59 -11.40 10.16
N GLN A 152 7.69 -12.19 9.56
CA GLN A 152 7.65 -13.64 9.73
C GLN A 152 8.89 -14.33 9.13
N SER A 153 9.34 -13.89 7.94
CA SER A 153 10.35 -14.62 7.16
C SER A 153 11.77 -14.10 7.40
N PHE A 154 11.92 -12.83 7.79
CA PHE A 154 13.18 -12.11 7.89
C PHE A 154 13.25 -11.25 9.16
N ALA A 155 12.81 -11.79 10.30
CA ALA A 155 12.71 -11.07 11.57
C ALA A 155 13.98 -10.30 11.98
N GLN A 156 15.16 -10.83 11.63
CA GLN A 156 16.45 -10.21 11.98
C GLN A 156 16.84 -9.03 11.06
N ARG A 157 16.03 -8.77 10.02
CA ARG A 157 16.28 -7.73 9.02
C ARG A 157 15.44 -6.48 9.24
N VAL A 158 14.63 -6.42 10.31
CA VAL A 158 13.81 -5.27 10.66
C VAL A 158 13.67 -5.13 12.17
N ASP A 159 13.70 -3.89 12.67
CA ASP A 159 13.57 -3.59 14.10
C ASP A 159 12.11 -3.43 14.52
N HIS A 160 11.26 -2.85 13.67
CA HIS A 160 9.86 -2.57 13.96
C HIS A 160 8.98 -2.70 12.72
N ILE A 161 7.71 -3.09 12.89
CA ILE A 161 6.71 -3.01 11.83
C ILE A 161 5.54 -2.13 12.26
N LEU A 162 5.18 -1.16 11.42
CA LEU A 162 3.94 -0.38 11.51
C LEU A 162 2.97 -0.90 10.46
N VAL A 163 1.86 -1.47 10.91
CA VAL A 163 0.87 -2.12 10.04
C VAL A 163 -0.47 -1.41 10.15
N ILE A 164 -0.94 -0.80 9.06
CA ILE A 164 -2.19 -0.06 9.03
C ILE A 164 -3.19 -0.79 8.14
N SER A 165 -4.38 -1.09 8.64
CA SER A 165 -5.46 -1.74 7.87
C SER A 165 -5.00 -3.01 7.16
N ALA A 166 -4.31 -3.92 7.86
CA ALA A 166 -3.89 -5.22 7.35
C ALA A 166 -3.84 -6.26 8.49
N ALA A 167 -4.46 -7.40 8.29
CA ALA A 167 -4.49 -8.50 9.24
C ALA A 167 -3.61 -9.68 8.78
N HIS A 168 -3.57 -10.76 9.54
CA HIS A 168 -2.76 -11.94 9.25
C HIS A 168 -3.28 -12.79 8.08
N ARG A 169 -4.48 -12.50 7.58
CA ARG A 169 -5.12 -13.13 6.42
C ARG A 169 -6.15 -12.19 5.82
N ALA A 170 -6.56 -12.45 4.59
CA ALA A 170 -7.69 -11.77 3.99
C ALA A 170 -9.01 -12.24 4.62
N SER A 171 -9.95 -11.31 4.86
CA SER A 171 -11.28 -11.63 5.33
C SER A 171 -12.10 -12.30 4.21
N PRO A 172 -12.91 -13.34 4.52
CA PRO A 172 -13.72 -14.01 3.50
C PRO A 172 -14.68 -13.09 2.74
N LEU A 173 -15.26 -12.10 3.41
CA LEU A 173 -16.15 -11.13 2.76
C LEU A 173 -15.38 -10.25 1.76
N SER A 174 -14.21 -9.79 2.13
CA SER A 174 -13.35 -9.01 1.24
C SER A 174 -12.88 -9.82 0.04
N THR A 175 -12.57 -11.11 0.24
CA THR A 175 -12.29 -12.05 -0.85
C THR A 175 -13.51 -12.23 -1.77
N ALA A 176 -14.73 -12.28 -1.22
CA ALA A 176 -15.95 -12.38 -2.02
C ALA A 176 -16.10 -11.13 -2.94
N TRP A 177 -15.92 -9.91 -2.44
CA TRP A 177 -15.95 -8.70 -3.27
C TRP A 177 -14.87 -8.73 -4.35
N ARG A 178 -13.61 -9.00 -3.99
CA ARG A 178 -12.52 -9.10 -4.97
C ARG A 178 -12.73 -10.22 -5.99
N SER A 179 -13.42 -11.30 -5.62
CA SER A 179 -13.79 -12.34 -6.57
C SER A 179 -14.74 -11.83 -7.65
N VAL A 180 -15.75 -11.04 -7.26
CA VAL A 180 -16.66 -10.38 -8.23
C VAL A 180 -15.91 -9.37 -9.09
N GLU A 181 -15.01 -8.59 -8.51
CA GLU A 181 -14.14 -7.66 -9.25
C GLU A 181 -13.30 -8.39 -10.30
N ARG A 182 -12.68 -9.50 -9.93
CA ARG A 182 -11.90 -10.33 -10.88
C ARG A 182 -12.78 -10.95 -11.97
N GLU A 183 -14.00 -11.38 -11.64
CA GLU A 183 -14.94 -11.87 -12.66
C GLU A 183 -15.37 -10.78 -13.64
N ALA A 184 -15.56 -9.53 -13.19
CA ALA A 184 -15.83 -8.41 -14.08
C ALA A 184 -14.66 -8.20 -15.09
N VAL A 185 -13.41 -8.30 -14.62
CA VAL A 185 -12.24 -8.22 -15.50
C VAL A 185 -12.19 -9.39 -16.48
N ARG A 186 -12.42 -10.63 -16.01
CA ARG A 186 -12.46 -11.83 -16.88
C ARG A 186 -13.53 -11.72 -17.96
N LEU A 187 -14.71 -11.22 -17.59
CA LEU A 187 -15.80 -10.98 -18.53
C LEU A 187 -15.39 -9.94 -19.60
N GLY A 188 -14.77 -8.83 -19.20
CA GLY A 188 -14.23 -7.85 -20.13
C GLY A 188 -13.22 -8.45 -21.09
N LEU A 189 -12.22 -9.20 -20.57
CA LEU A 189 -11.20 -9.87 -21.38
C LEU A 189 -11.83 -10.87 -22.37
N ALA A 190 -12.83 -11.66 -21.94
CA ALA A 190 -13.52 -12.61 -22.80
C ALA A 190 -14.27 -11.95 -23.97
N HIS A 191 -14.64 -10.68 -23.85
CA HIS A 191 -15.31 -9.88 -24.89
C HIS A 191 -14.35 -8.93 -25.63
N GLY A 192 -13.04 -9.02 -25.40
CA GLY A 192 -12.05 -8.18 -26.06
C GLY A 192 -11.99 -6.75 -25.51
N ASP A 193 -12.56 -6.50 -24.32
CA ASP A 193 -12.54 -5.19 -23.66
C ASP A 193 -12.18 -5.35 -22.16
N GLY A 194 -10.94 -5.78 -21.94
CA GLY A 194 -10.38 -5.89 -20.58
C GLY A 194 -10.44 -4.58 -19.78
N PRO A 195 -10.12 -3.42 -20.38
CA PRO A 195 -10.27 -2.13 -19.70
C PRO A 195 -11.69 -1.85 -19.19
N ALA A 196 -12.75 -2.17 -19.94
CA ALA A 196 -14.12 -2.00 -19.47
C ALA A 196 -14.41 -2.88 -18.24
N GLY A 197 -13.95 -4.13 -18.25
CA GLY A 197 -14.04 -5.02 -17.09
C GLY A 197 -13.29 -4.47 -15.87
N LEU A 198 -12.07 -3.97 -16.08
CA LEU A 198 -11.26 -3.36 -15.01
C LEU A 198 -11.90 -2.07 -14.48
N ARG A 199 -12.52 -1.27 -15.34
CA ARG A 199 -13.28 -0.07 -14.95
C ARG A 199 -14.39 -0.41 -13.97
N LEU A 200 -15.17 -1.47 -14.24
CA LEU A 200 -16.23 -1.96 -13.36
C LEU A 200 -15.69 -2.55 -12.06
N ALA A 201 -14.63 -3.33 -12.13
CA ALA A 201 -13.95 -3.86 -10.96
C ALA A 201 -13.49 -2.73 -10.01
N ARG A 202 -12.88 -1.68 -10.56
CA ARG A 202 -12.47 -0.52 -9.76
C ARG A 202 -13.65 0.26 -9.18
N ALA A 203 -14.76 0.38 -9.91
CA ALA A 203 -15.98 1.00 -9.42
C ALA A 203 -16.53 0.26 -8.19
N LEU A 204 -16.57 -1.08 -8.24
CA LEU A 204 -16.98 -1.91 -7.10
C LEU A 204 -15.99 -1.76 -5.93
N ALA A 205 -14.68 -1.84 -6.16
CA ALA A 205 -13.66 -1.64 -5.13
C ALA A 205 -13.85 -0.30 -4.41
N MET A 206 -14.12 0.79 -5.14
CA MET A 206 -14.35 2.11 -4.52
C MET A 206 -15.61 2.15 -3.65
N ALA A 207 -16.61 1.34 -3.94
CA ALA A 207 -17.80 1.22 -3.09
C ALA A 207 -17.51 0.48 -1.78
N THR A 208 -16.56 -0.49 -1.79
CA THR A 208 -16.21 -1.26 -0.59
C THR A 208 -15.15 -0.56 0.28
N TYR A 209 -14.40 0.40 -0.24
CA TYR A 209 -13.35 1.12 0.52
C TYR A 209 -13.92 2.17 1.47
N ARG A 210 -15.12 2.66 1.20
CA ARG A 210 -15.75 3.81 1.85
C ARG A 210 -16.88 3.42 2.78
N THR A 211 -17.15 4.27 3.75
CA THR A 211 -18.27 4.06 4.66
C THR A 211 -19.59 4.56 4.08
N ARG A 212 -20.69 4.09 4.66
CA ARG A 212 -22.01 4.58 4.36
C ARG A 212 -22.11 6.09 4.62
N GLU A 213 -21.56 6.56 5.72
CA GLU A 213 -21.59 7.96 6.12
C GLU A 213 -20.94 8.87 5.07
N GLU A 214 -19.81 8.47 4.50
CA GLU A 214 -19.16 9.23 3.42
C GLU A 214 -20.03 9.25 2.16
N PHE A 215 -20.65 8.12 1.81
CA PHE A 215 -21.56 8.07 0.66
C PHE A 215 -22.79 8.95 0.86
N ASP A 216 -23.43 8.89 2.04
CA ASP A 216 -24.62 9.69 2.35
C ASP A 216 -24.30 11.20 2.32
N GLN A 217 -23.14 11.62 2.83
CA GLN A 217 -22.71 13.02 2.81
C GLN A 217 -22.40 13.53 1.40
N ARG A 218 -21.82 12.71 0.54
CA ARG A 218 -21.31 13.14 -0.77
C ARG A 218 -22.31 12.97 -1.90
N PHE A 219 -23.20 12.00 -1.83
CA PHE A 219 -23.99 11.55 -2.96
C PHE A 219 -25.49 11.49 -2.68
N GLY A 220 -25.96 12.14 -1.62
CA GLY A 220 -27.39 12.24 -1.27
C GLY A 220 -28.20 13.17 -2.18
N GLY A 221 -27.66 13.60 -3.34
CA GLY A 221 -28.34 14.46 -4.30
C GLY A 221 -29.38 13.73 -5.15
N GLU A 222 -30.29 14.49 -5.75
CA GLU A 222 -31.31 13.96 -6.64
C GLU A 222 -30.73 13.38 -7.92
N PRO A 223 -31.32 12.29 -8.46
CA PRO A 223 -30.92 11.74 -9.73
C PRO A 223 -31.25 12.66 -10.90
N GLU A 224 -30.41 12.67 -11.93
CA GLU A 224 -30.74 13.32 -13.20
C GLU A 224 -31.53 12.34 -14.09
N VAL A 225 -32.76 12.64 -14.42
CA VAL A 225 -33.59 11.83 -15.29
C VAL A 225 -33.44 12.30 -16.74
N GLY A 226 -32.74 11.47 -17.54
CA GLY A 226 -32.63 11.69 -19.00
C GLY A 226 -33.73 10.96 -19.76
N ALA A 227 -33.71 11.08 -21.10
CA ALA A 227 -34.69 10.44 -21.98
C ALA A 227 -34.57 8.90 -21.96
N ASP A 228 -33.36 8.40 -21.90
CA ASP A 228 -33.05 6.93 -22.02
C ASP A 228 -32.82 6.27 -20.66
N ARG A 229 -32.30 7.00 -19.69
CA ARG A 229 -31.99 6.47 -18.34
C ARG A 229 -31.88 7.57 -17.29
N ALA A 230 -31.98 7.17 -16.03
CA ALA A 230 -31.61 8.01 -14.91
C ALA A 230 -30.09 7.85 -14.59
N TRP A 231 -29.47 8.93 -14.15
CA TRP A 231 -28.10 8.98 -13.67
C TRP A 231 -28.06 9.38 -12.20
N PHE A 232 -27.31 8.63 -11.42
CA PHE A 232 -27.16 8.89 -9.99
C PHE A 232 -25.80 9.54 -9.70
N PRO A 233 -25.72 10.52 -8.78
CA PRO A 233 -24.44 11.17 -8.44
C PRO A 233 -23.32 10.18 -8.07
N VAL A 234 -23.66 9.15 -7.30
CA VAL A 234 -22.72 8.09 -6.89
C VAL A 234 -22.21 7.27 -8.08
N GLU A 235 -23.06 6.99 -9.07
CA GLU A 235 -22.69 6.23 -10.27
C GLU A 235 -21.61 6.98 -11.07
N ARG A 236 -21.81 8.27 -11.31
CA ARG A 236 -20.81 9.11 -12.00
C ARG A 236 -19.47 9.11 -11.29
N TYR A 237 -19.49 9.20 -9.95
CA TYR A 237 -18.26 9.13 -9.17
C TYR A 237 -17.55 7.80 -9.34
N LEU A 238 -18.23 6.67 -9.15
CA LEU A 238 -17.64 5.34 -9.24
C LEU A 238 -17.04 5.09 -10.62
N LEU A 239 -17.78 5.42 -11.69
CA LEU A 239 -17.29 5.26 -13.05
C LEU A 239 -16.08 6.15 -13.35
N SER A 240 -16.07 7.40 -12.85
CA SER A 240 -14.90 8.28 -13.00
C SER A 240 -13.66 7.75 -12.28
N ARG A 241 -13.82 7.04 -11.16
CA ARG A 241 -12.68 6.36 -10.47
C ARG A 241 -12.18 5.19 -11.30
N GLY A 242 -13.08 4.45 -11.94
CA GLY A 242 -12.73 3.41 -12.90
C GLY A 242 -11.92 3.96 -14.07
N ASP A 243 -12.40 5.03 -14.71
CA ASP A 243 -11.72 5.68 -15.84
C ASP A 243 -10.30 6.16 -15.50
N ALA A 244 -10.13 6.77 -14.33
CA ALA A 244 -8.82 7.19 -13.85
C ALA A 244 -7.87 6.02 -13.53
N TYR A 245 -8.40 4.85 -13.22
CA TYR A 245 -7.63 3.67 -12.85
C TYR A 245 -7.09 2.92 -14.07
N ILE A 246 -7.92 2.71 -15.10
CA ILE A 246 -7.53 2.01 -16.33
C ILE A 246 -6.42 2.75 -17.10
N ALA A 247 -6.25 4.06 -16.86
CA ALA A 247 -5.15 4.82 -17.41
C ALA A 247 -3.76 4.47 -16.82
N LYS A 248 -3.74 3.75 -15.68
CA LYS A 248 -2.52 3.49 -14.90
C LYS A 248 -2.25 2.01 -14.65
N VAL A 249 -3.26 1.17 -14.69
CA VAL A 249 -3.20 -0.23 -14.30
C VAL A 249 -3.78 -1.09 -15.42
N SER A 250 -3.07 -2.16 -15.78
CA SER A 250 -3.57 -3.13 -16.74
C SER A 250 -4.49 -4.17 -16.09
N PRO A 251 -5.40 -4.80 -16.87
CA PRO A 251 -6.21 -5.92 -16.38
C PRO A 251 -5.39 -7.05 -15.75
N GLY A 252 -4.25 -7.41 -16.37
CA GLY A 252 -3.35 -8.45 -15.86
C GLY A 252 -2.71 -8.08 -14.52
N ALA A 253 -2.25 -6.85 -14.36
CA ALA A 253 -1.70 -6.35 -13.10
C ALA A 253 -2.75 -6.36 -11.97
N PHE A 254 -3.97 -5.89 -12.25
CA PHE A 254 -5.06 -5.93 -11.29
C PHE A 254 -5.39 -7.36 -10.86
N MET A 255 -5.52 -8.27 -11.81
CA MET A 255 -5.82 -9.69 -11.53
C MET A 255 -4.76 -10.31 -10.63
N THR A 256 -3.49 -10.09 -10.94
CA THR A 256 -2.34 -10.61 -10.20
C THR A 256 -2.33 -10.10 -8.76
N LEU A 257 -2.44 -8.78 -8.57
CA LEU A 257 -2.33 -8.16 -7.25
C LEU A 257 -3.59 -8.39 -6.41
N SER A 258 -4.78 -8.36 -7.01
CA SER A 258 -6.03 -8.68 -6.32
C SER A 258 -6.03 -10.12 -5.78
N GLU A 259 -5.50 -11.08 -6.55
CA GLU A 259 -5.35 -12.47 -6.10
C GLU A 259 -4.27 -12.61 -5.02
N SER A 260 -3.19 -11.84 -5.13
CA SER A 260 -2.10 -11.82 -4.14
C SER A 260 -2.56 -11.35 -2.74
N ILE A 261 -3.53 -10.43 -2.67
CA ILE A 261 -4.17 -10.05 -1.39
C ILE A 261 -4.86 -11.26 -0.77
N ASP A 262 -5.65 -12.00 -1.57
CA ASP A 262 -6.43 -13.14 -1.07
C ASP A 262 -5.55 -14.35 -0.70
N LEU A 263 -4.37 -14.45 -1.30
CA LEU A 263 -3.34 -15.45 -0.96
C LEU A 263 -2.48 -15.07 0.25
N HIS A 264 -2.67 -13.86 0.80
CA HIS A 264 -1.95 -13.47 2.00
C HIS A 264 -2.35 -14.33 3.20
N SER A 265 -1.36 -14.95 3.82
CA SER A 265 -1.53 -15.70 5.07
C SER A 265 -0.20 -15.76 5.81
N VAL A 266 -0.17 -15.24 7.02
CA VAL A 266 0.96 -15.37 7.95
C VAL A 266 0.51 -16.02 9.25
N ARG A 267 1.46 -16.60 9.97
CA ARG A 267 1.24 -17.13 11.31
C ARG A 267 1.69 -16.09 12.33
N PRO A 268 0.77 -15.40 13.03
CA PRO A 268 1.15 -14.36 13.99
C PRO A 268 2.15 -14.85 15.04
N GLU A 269 2.03 -16.10 15.47
CA GLU A 269 2.91 -16.71 16.48
C GLU A 269 4.38 -16.83 16.03
N ALA A 270 4.64 -16.69 14.75
CA ALA A 270 6.00 -16.69 14.18
C ALA A 270 6.58 -15.28 14.00
N ILE A 271 5.83 -14.22 14.36
CA ILE A 271 6.25 -12.83 14.23
C ILE A 271 6.68 -12.31 15.59
N HIS A 272 7.99 -12.23 15.82
CA HIS A 272 8.57 -11.76 17.09
C HIS A 272 9.04 -10.30 17.03
N VAL A 273 8.96 -9.68 15.86
CA VAL A 273 9.34 -8.29 15.65
C VAL A 273 8.35 -7.37 16.38
N PRO A 274 8.81 -6.35 17.10
CA PRO A 274 7.94 -5.33 17.67
C PRO A 274 6.99 -4.73 16.62
N ALA A 275 5.72 -4.56 16.98
CA ALA A 275 4.69 -4.17 16.02
C ALA A 275 3.78 -3.08 16.58
N THR A 276 3.51 -2.05 15.79
CA THR A 276 2.39 -1.14 15.98
C THR A 276 1.34 -1.43 14.92
N LEU A 277 0.14 -1.77 15.37
CA LEU A 277 -1.00 -2.08 14.52
C LEU A 277 -2.01 -0.94 14.59
N VAL A 278 -2.47 -0.44 13.45
CA VAL A 278 -3.50 0.60 13.39
C VAL A 278 -4.73 0.03 12.70
N ALA A 279 -5.82 -0.07 13.44
CA ALA A 279 -7.10 -0.55 12.95
C ALA A 279 -8.09 0.62 12.80
N ILE A 280 -8.81 0.65 11.69
CA ILE A 280 -9.89 1.59 11.44
C ILE A 280 -11.21 0.87 11.74
N ARG A 281 -12.00 1.36 12.72
CA ARG A 281 -13.23 0.66 13.16
C ARG A 281 -14.27 0.51 12.06
N GLN A 282 -14.29 1.44 11.10
CA GLN A 282 -15.23 1.44 9.98
C GLN A 282 -14.68 0.75 8.72
N ASP A 283 -13.49 0.12 8.81
CA ASP A 283 -12.92 -0.61 7.67
C ASP A 283 -13.68 -1.91 7.42
N GLN A 284 -14.31 -2.01 6.25
CA GLN A 284 -15.07 -3.21 5.84
C GLN A 284 -14.18 -4.28 5.21
N LEU A 285 -12.99 -3.90 4.70
CA LEU A 285 -12.07 -4.83 4.07
C LEU A 285 -11.19 -5.55 5.08
N VAL A 286 -10.83 -4.86 6.15
CA VAL A 286 -10.03 -5.40 7.25
C VAL A 286 -10.78 -5.12 8.55
N PRO A 287 -11.69 -6.02 8.94
CA PRO A 287 -12.47 -5.87 10.17
C PRO A 287 -11.57 -5.65 11.39
N VAL A 288 -11.98 -4.76 12.28
CA VAL A 288 -11.21 -4.46 13.50
C VAL A 288 -10.99 -5.71 14.35
N GLU A 289 -11.90 -6.67 14.30
CA GLU A 289 -11.81 -7.97 14.97
C GLU A 289 -10.61 -8.79 14.48
N ASP A 290 -10.34 -8.77 13.17
CA ASP A 290 -9.17 -9.46 12.59
C ASP A 290 -7.86 -8.81 13.04
N MET A 291 -7.85 -7.48 13.23
CA MET A 291 -6.70 -6.75 13.77
C MET A 291 -6.50 -7.03 15.27
N ARG A 292 -7.59 -7.14 16.04
CA ARG A 292 -7.56 -7.57 17.45
C ARG A 292 -7.06 -9.00 17.59
N GLU A 293 -7.52 -9.91 16.73
CA GLU A 293 -7.03 -11.30 16.69
C GLU A 293 -5.53 -11.32 16.39
N LEU A 294 -5.07 -10.58 15.38
CA LEU A 294 -3.66 -10.45 15.06
C LEU A 294 -2.87 -9.98 16.28
N ALA A 295 -3.27 -8.87 16.91
CA ALA A 295 -2.59 -8.31 18.07
C ALA A 295 -2.49 -9.29 19.23
N ALA A 296 -3.57 -10.03 19.52
CA ALA A 296 -3.63 -11.00 20.62
C ALA A 296 -2.74 -12.24 20.40
N ARG A 297 -2.40 -12.53 19.12
CA ARG A 297 -1.62 -13.73 18.76
C ARG A 297 -0.14 -13.43 18.50
N LEU A 298 0.26 -12.16 18.45
CA LEU A 298 1.68 -11.79 18.31
C LEU A 298 2.42 -12.09 19.62
N PRO A 299 3.53 -12.85 19.61
CA PRO A 299 4.27 -13.19 20.82
C PRO A 299 5.22 -12.07 21.29
N GLY A 300 5.57 -11.14 20.40
CA GLY A 300 6.44 -10.00 20.66
C GLY A 300 5.67 -8.78 21.18
N PRO A 301 6.36 -7.68 21.50
CA PRO A 301 5.72 -6.43 21.86
C PRO A 301 4.79 -5.96 20.72
N ALA A 302 3.52 -5.87 21.01
CA ALA A 302 2.52 -5.45 20.04
C ALA A 302 1.60 -4.38 20.65
N ARG A 303 1.45 -3.26 19.96
CA ARG A 303 0.52 -2.19 20.31
C ARG A 303 -0.58 -2.12 19.26
N LEU A 304 -1.83 -2.24 19.65
CA LEU A 304 -2.98 -2.00 18.78
C LEU A 304 -3.57 -0.63 19.08
N VAL A 305 -3.68 0.21 18.04
CA VAL A 305 -4.35 1.51 18.09
C VAL A 305 -5.58 1.42 17.19
N GLU A 306 -6.74 1.67 17.76
CA GLU A 306 -8.00 1.73 17.04
C GLU A 306 -8.41 3.18 16.84
N ILE A 307 -8.66 3.57 15.59
CA ILE A 307 -9.13 4.91 15.24
C ILE A 307 -10.49 4.85 14.54
N ASP A 308 -11.24 5.93 14.67
CA ASP A 308 -12.49 6.12 13.93
C ASP A 308 -12.24 6.99 12.70
N SER A 309 -12.76 6.57 11.55
CA SER A 309 -12.71 7.38 10.33
C SER A 309 -13.87 7.05 9.41
N HIS A 310 -14.57 8.08 8.95
CA HIS A 310 -15.62 7.92 7.94
C HIS A 310 -15.08 7.55 6.55
N TYR A 311 -13.76 7.57 6.35
CA TYR A 311 -13.14 7.13 5.10
C TYR A 311 -12.95 5.61 5.01
N GLY A 312 -13.26 4.85 6.08
CA GLY A 312 -13.13 3.40 6.08
C GLY A 312 -11.70 2.96 5.74
N HIS A 313 -11.56 2.04 4.79
CA HIS A 313 -10.25 1.52 4.39
C HIS A 313 -9.27 2.58 3.87
N ASP A 314 -9.78 3.63 3.22
CA ASP A 314 -8.95 4.73 2.69
C ASP A 314 -8.46 5.71 3.77
N ALA A 315 -8.74 5.48 5.05
CA ALA A 315 -8.30 6.34 6.16
C ALA A 315 -6.79 6.56 6.15
N PHE A 316 -5.98 5.53 5.81
CA PHE A 316 -4.53 5.67 5.75
C PHE A 316 -4.05 6.70 4.71
N LEU A 317 -4.88 7.04 3.72
CA LEU A 317 -4.61 8.07 2.71
C LEU A 317 -5.20 9.43 3.06
N LYS A 318 -6.17 9.49 4.00
CA LYS A 318 -6.99 10.67 4.26
C LYS A 318 -6.80 11.25 5.66
N GLU A 319 -6.47 10.42 6.62
CA GLU A 319 -6.38 10.80 8.04
C GLU A 319 -4.91 11.04 8.47
N GLY A 320 -4.17 11.79 7.66
CA GLY A 320 -2.77 12.10 7.98
C GLY A 320 -2.59 12.71 9.37
N ALA A 321 -3.50 13.59 9.79
CA ALA A 321 -3.46 14.23 11.11
C ALA A 321 -3.68 13.25 12.28
N LEU A 322 -4.54 12.23 12.11
CA LEU A 322 -4.76 11.18 13.10
C LEU A 322 -3.61 10.17 13.12
N LEU A 323 -3.05 9.87 11.97
CA LEU A 323 -1.97 8.89 11.84
C LEU A 323 -0.61 9.45 12.27
N ALA A 324 -0.37 10.75 12.05
CA ALA A 324 0.94 11.35 12.31
C ALA A 324 1.46 11.11 13.75
N PRO A 325 0.69 11.34 14.83
CA PRO A 325 1.18 11.07 16.18
C PRO A 325 1.42 9.59 16.46
N ILE A 326 0.60 8.69 15.88
CA ILE A 326 0.75 7.23 16.07
C ILE A 326 2.05 6.75 15.39
N VAL A 327 2.31 7.26 14.19
CA VAL A 327 3.51 6.93 13.42
C VAL A 327 4.76 7.48 14.11
N ALA A 328 4.72 8.73 14.58
CA ALA A 328 5.84 9.35 15.29
C ALA A 328 6.18 8.59 16.57
N GLU A 329 5.17 8.17 17.34
CA GLU A 329 5.36 7.39 18.57
C GLU A 329 5.92 5.98 18.25
N ALA A 330 5.42 5.32 17.19
CA ALA A 330 5.88 4.00 16.80
C ALA A 330 7.37 3.96 16.39
N LEU A 331 7.90 5.07 15.92
CA LEU A 331 9.28 5.17 15.42
C LEU A 331 10.19 5.98 16.36
N GLY A 332 9.63 6.70 17.32
CA GLY A 332 10.38 7.56 18.25
C GLY A 332 10.92 6.86 19.48
N ASP A 333 10.33 5.74 19.88
CA ASP A 333 10.71 5.02 21.09
C ASP A 333 12.04 4.24 20.95
N ASP A 334 12.52 3.99 19.74
CA ASP A 334 13.79 3.29 19.49
C ASP A 334 14.99 4.25 19.29
N ALA A 335 14.80 5.57 19.41
CA ALA A 335 15.85 6.57 19.28
C ALA A 335 16.38 7.11 20.62
N ALA A 336 16.06 6.45 21.75
CA ALA A 336 16.51 6.83 23.10
C ALA A 336 17.57 5.88 23.67
#